data_4cc7b4670abcaf6ceb8b1aae51ae4a97
#
_entry.id   4cc7b4670abcaf6ceb8b1aae51ae4a97
#
_cell.length_a   1.000
_cell.length_b   1.000
_cell.length_c   1.000
_cell.angle_alpha   90.00
_cell.angle_beta   90.00
_cell.angle_gamma   90.00
#
_symmetry.space_group_name_H-M   'P 1'
#
loop_
_entity.id
_entity.type
_entity.pdbx_description
1 polymer ?
#
loop_
_entity_poly.entity_id
_entity_poly.type
_entity_poly.pdbx_seq_one_letter_code
_entity_poly.pdbx_strand_id
1 'polypeptide(L)'
;MNDTKRKLAAIVFTDIVGFTKLSSKNEPAALALLEKQRELLRPIVEKNNGEWLKEIGDGLLLTFGTNRDAVDCAIDIQHATKDVPDLDLRIGIHQGEVVFQGSDVVGDDVNIASRIEPFAATGGIAISGRVNS
;
A
#
# COMPACT_ATOMS: atom_id res chain seq x y z
N MET A 1 11.67 10.03 27.38
CA MET A 1 11.57 10.91 26.22
C MET A 1 10.56 10.35 25.22
N ASN A 2 9.76 11.19 24.65
CA ASN A 2 8.70 10.78 23.74
C ASN A 2 9.23 10.63 22.32
N ASP A 3 9.14 9.42 21.74
CA ASP A 3 9.56 9.15 20.36
C ASP A 3 8.45 9.39 19.36
N THR A 4 7.33 9.94 19.80
CA THR A 4 6.19 10.19 18.95
C THR A 4 6.47 11.34 17.98
N LYS A 5 6.32 11.08 16.68
CA LYS A 5 6.43 12.10 15.64
C LYS A 5 5.16 12.13 14.83
N ARG A 6 4.67 13.32 14.55
CA ARG A 6 3.47 13.57 13.77
C ARG A 6 3.87 14.18 12.43
N LYS A 7 3.37 13.63 11.32
CA LYS A 7 3.80 14.05 10.00
C LYS A 7 2.65 13.96 9.01
N LEU A 8 2.53 14.97 8.16
CA LEU A 8 1.59 14.92 7.05
C LEU A 8 2.19 14.06 5.94
N ALA A 9 1.41 13.13 5.41
CA ALA A 9 1.89 12.21 4.39
C ALA A 9 0.75 11.73 3.50
N ALA A 10 1.10 11.25 2.32
CA ALA A 10 0.19 10.46 1.51
C ALA A 10 0.31 9.02 1.98
N ILE A 11 -0.79 8.44 2.41
CA ILE A 11 -0.85 7.11 3.01
C ILE A 11 -1.43 6.15 1.97
N VAL A 12 -0.71 5.06 1.70
CA VAL A 12 -1.10 4.09 0.68
C VAL A 12 -1.28 2.72 1.31
N PHE A 13 -2.45 2.13 1.07
CA PHE A 13 -2.72 0.73 1.41
C PHE A 13 -2.93 -0.07 0.14
N THR A 14 -2.42 -1.29 0.13
CA THR A 14 -2.66 -2.23 -0.98
C THR A 14 -3.14 -3.56 -0.43
N ASP A 15 -3.84 -4.32 -1.27
CA ASP A 15 -4.09 -5.73 -0.97
C ASP A 15 -4.06 -6.54 -2.28
N ILE A 16 -3.92 -7.86 -2.13
CA ILE A 16 -3.94 -8.79 -3.26
C ILE A 16 -5.33 -9.42 -3.32
N VAL A 17 -6.03 -9.19 -4.44
CA VAL A 17 -7.36 -9.75 -4.64
C VAL A 17 -7.27 -11.27 -4.70
N GLY A 18 -8.11 -11.95 -3.92
CA GLY A 18 -8.15 -13.42 -3.91
C GLY A 18 -7.05 -14.10 -3.11
N PHE A 19 -6.25 -13.35 -2.36
CA PHE A 19 -5.13 -13.93 -1.62
C PHE A 19 -5.56 -14.97 -0.58
N THR A 20 -6.62 -14.70 0.17
CA THR A 20 -7.12 -15.63 1.19
C THR A 20 -7.50 -16.97 0.58
N LYS A 21 -8.17 -16.92 -0.58
CA LYS A 21 -8.57 -18.13 -1.31
C LYS A 21 -7.34 -18.90 -1.80
N LEU A 22 -6.36 -18.20 -2.36
CA LEU A 22 -5.11 -18.83 -2.79
C LEU A 22 -4.38 -19.48 -1.62
N SER A 23 -4.28 -18.76 -0.51
CA SER A 23 -3.61 -19.24 0.69
C SER A 23 -4.27 -20.51 1.23
N SER A 24 -5.61 -20.60 1.18
CA SER A 24 -6.35 -21.78 1.61
C SER A 24 -6.12 -23.00 0.70
N LYS A 25 -5.96 -22.75 -0.59
CA LYS A 25 -5.79 -23.84 -1.58
C LYS A 25 -4.35 -24.28 -1.74
N ASN A 26 -3.42 -23.35 -1.68
CA ASN A 26 -2.02 -23.61 -1.98
C ASN A 26 -1.14 -22.59 -1.23
N GLU A 27 -0.87 -22.92 0.04
CA GLU A 27 -0.08 -22.03 0.89
C GLU A 27 1.33 -21.74 0.33
N PRO A 28 2.08 -22.73 -0.20
CA PRO A 28 3.37 -22.43 -0.79
C PRO A 28 3.29 -21.42 -1.94
N ALA A 29 2.25 -21.51 -2.79
CA ALA A 29 2.05 -20.55 -3.87
C ALA A 29 1.74 -19.16 -3.34
N ALA A 30 0.95 -19.09 -2.26
CA ALA A 30 0.64 -17.79 -1.62
C ALA A 30 1.89 -17.14 -1.05
N LEU A 31 2.74 -17.92 -0.38
CA LEU A 31 4.01 -17.40 0.16
C LEU A 31 4.95 -16.95 -0.95
N ALA A 32 5.02 -17.70 -2.05
CA ALA A 32 5.82 -17.32 -3.21
C ALA A 32 5.31 -16.03 -3.83
N LEU A 33 3.98 -15.82 -3.84
CA LEU A 33 3.38 -14.60 -4.36
C LEU A 33 3.74 -13.38 -3.51
N LEU A 34 3.78 -13.53 -2.19
CA LEU A 34 4.23 -12.45 -1.30
C LEU A 34 5.68 -12.08 -1.57
N GLU A 35 6.53 -13.07 -1.78
CA GLU A 35 7.93 -12.83 -2.12
C GLU A 35 8.06 -12.09 -3.45
N LYS A 36 7.29 -12.53 -4.44
CA LYS A 36 7.25 -11.88 -5.75
C LYS A 36 6.81 -10.43 -5.63
N GLN A 37 5.81 -10.17 -4.81
CA GLN A 37 5.33 -8.82 -4.55
C GLN A 37 6.45 -7.94 -3.98
N ARG A 38 7.18 -8.43 -2.98
CA ARG A 38 8.28 -7.65 -2.40
C ARG A 38 9.35 -7.33 -3.44
N GLU A 39 9.76 -8.32 -4.22
CA GLU A 39 10.80 -8.14 -5.24
C GLU A 39 10.40 -7.12 -6.29
N LEU A 40 9.15 -7.13 -6.71
CA LEU A 40 8.67 -6.20 -7.74
C LEU A 40 8.43 -4.80 -7.19
N LEU A 41 7.82 -4.70 -6.01
CA LEU A 41 7.29 -3.42 -5.53
C LEU A 41 8.31 -2.58 -4.75
N ARG A 42 9.25 -3.20 -4.03
CA ARG A 42 10.24 -2.41 -3.27
C ARG A 42 11.02 -1.42 -4.14
N PRO A 43 11.55 -1.83 -5.30
CA PRO A 43 12.27 -0.86 -6.16
C PRO A 43 11.35 0.26 -6.67
N ILE A 44 10.09 -0.05 -6.93
CA ILE A 44 9.12 0.95 -7.41
C ILE A 44 8.83 1.97 -6.31
N VAL A 45 8.65 1.50 -5.08
CA VAL A 45 8.41 2.39 -3.93
C VAL A 45 9.61 3.30 -3.69
N GLU A 46 10.83 2.74 -3.72
CA GLU A 46 12.05 3.53 -3.55
C GLU A 46 12.22 4.57 -4.65
N LYS A 47 11.97 4.18 -5.90
CA LYS A 47 12.07 5.09 -7.05
C LYS A 47 11.15 6.29 -6.91
N ASN A 48 10.00 6.11 -6.27
CA ASN A 48 9.00 7.17 -6.08
C ASN A 48 9.12 7.84 -4.71
N ASN A 49 10.25 7.70 -4.02
CA ASN A 49 10.53 8.34 -2.73
C ASN A 49 9.60 7.90 -1.60
N GLY A 50 9.11 6.67 -1.68
CA GLY A 50 8.22 6.11 -0.67
C GLY A 50 8.94 5.39 0.44
N GLU A 51 8.22 5.18 1.53
CA GLU A 51 8.67 4.37 2.65
C GLU A 51 7.84 3.11 2.74
N TRP A 52 8.49 1.97 2.82
CA TRP A 52 7.87 0.67 3.02
C TRP A 52 7.73 0.46 4.51
N LEU A 53 6.57 0.81 5.07
CA LEU A 53 6.41 0.82 6.52
C LEU A 53 6.08 -0.54 7.10
N LYS A 54 5.13 -1.24 6.50
CA LYS A 54 4.59 -2.42 7.14
C LYS A 54 3.93 -3.35 6.13
N GLU A 55 4.10 -4.66 6.35
CA GLU A 55 3.34 -5.68 5.63
C GLU A 55 2.28 -6.20 6.58
N ILE A 56 1.03 -6.22 6.14
CA ILE A 56 -0.11 -6.67 6.95
C ILE A 56 -0.81 -7.78 6.17
N GLY A 57 -0.41 -9.04 6.44
CA GLY A 57 -0.85 -10.16 5.62
C GLY A 57 -0.39 -10.00 4.18
N ASP A 58 -1.31 -9.95 3.25
CA ASP A 58 -1.02 -9.70 1.84
C ASP A 58 -0.97 -8.21 1.50
N GLY A 59 -1.33 -7.35 2.45
CA GLY A 59 -1.39 -5.91 2.25
C GLY A 59 -0.10 -5.20 2.60
N LEU A 60 0.03 -4.00 2.07
CA LEU A 60 1.17 -3.12 2.34
C LEU A 60 0.68 -1.79 2.86
N LEU A 61 1.44 -1.22 3.78
CA LEU A 61 1.27 0.15 4.24
C LEU A 61 2.52 0.93 3.83
N LEU A 62 2.31 1.92 2.96
CA LEU A 62 3.39 2.77 2.44
C LEU A 62 3.06 4.22 2.72
N THR A 63 4.08 5.07 2.85
CA THR A 63 3.87 6.52 2.94
C THR A 63 4.78 7.26 1.98
N PHE A 64 4.30 8.42 1.54
CA PHE A 64 5.01 9.30 0.62
C PHE A 64 4.90 10.74 1.12
N GLY A 65 5.93 11.53 0.86
CA GLY A 65 5.93 12.93 1.28
C GLY A 65 4.98 13.80 0.48
N THR A 66 4.59 13.38 -0.72
CA THR A 66 3.65 14.11 -1.58
C THR A 66 2.61 13.19 -2.17
N ASN A 67 1.45 13.75 -2.48
CA ASN A 67 0.39 13.00 -3.17
C ASN A 67 0.84 12.56 -4.56
N ARG A 68 1.61 13.39 -5.23
CA ARG A 68 2.11 13.08 -6.56
C ARG A 68 2.98 11.82 -6.57
N ASP A 69 3.93 11.73 -5.64
CA ASP A 69 4.77 10.55 -5.54
C ASP A 69 3.96 9.29 -5.27
N ALA A 70 2.95 9.41 -4.41
CA ALA A 70 2.07 8.29 -4.09
C ALA A 70 1.27 7.83 -5.32
N VAL A 71 0.69 8.76 -6.06
CA VAL A 71 -0.08 8.46 -7.26
C VAL A 71 0.80 7.84 -8.34
N ASP A 72 1.98 8.45 -8.58
CA ASP A 72 2.93 7.93 -9.57
C ASP A 72 3.36 6.51 -9.21
N CYS A 73 3.63 6.27 -7.92
CA CYS A 73 4.01 4.94 -7.45
C CYS A 73 2.87 3.93 -7.68
N ALA A 74 1.63 4.31 -7.35
CA ALA A 74 0.47 3.42 -7.54
C ALA A 74 0.28 3.06 -9.01
N ILE A 75 0.45 4.01 -9.91
CA ILE A 75 0.37 3.77 -11.34
C ILE A 75 1.48 2.81 -11.79
N ASP A 76 2.70 3.05 -11.35
CA ASP A 76 3.84 2.19 -11.68
C ASP A 76 3.63 0.76 -11.15
N ILE A 77 3.10 0.62 -9.94
CA ILE A 77 2.78 -0.69 -9.35
C ILE A 77 1.76 -1.43 -10.22
N GLN A 78 0.67 -0.75 -10.60
CA GLN A 78 -0.36 -1.40 -11.41
C GLN A 78 0.15 -1.80 -12.79
N HIS A 79 1.01 -0.99 -13.39
CA HIS A 79 1.67 -1.36 -14.66
C HIS A 79 2.58 -2.58 -14.50
N ALA A 80 3.33 -2.65 -13.41
CA ALA A 80 4.28 -3.74 -13.19
C ALA A 80 3.60 -5.07 -12.87
N THR A 81 2.40 -5.03 -12.28
CA THR A 81 1.72 -6.24 -11.79
C THR A 81 0.63 -6.76 -12.71
N LYS A 82 0.18 -5.97 -13.68
CA LYS A 82 -0.99 -6.33 -14.49
C LYS A 82 -0.87 -7.67 -15.24
N ASP A 83 0.34 -8.07 -15.59
CA ASP A 83 0.58 -9.32 -16.32
C ASP A 83 1.23 -10.41 -15.44
N VAL A 84 1.31 -10.18 -14.14
CA VAL A 84 1.84 -11.17 -13.19
C VAL A 84 0.68 -12.01 -12.67
N PRO A 85 0.67 -13.33 -12.92
CA PRO A 85 -0.43 -14.18 -12.49
C PRO A 85 -0.70 -14.07 -10.99
N ASP A 86 -1.97 -13.97 -10.62
CA ASP A 86 -2.47 -13.90 -9.24
C ASP A 86 -2.06 -12.66 -8.45
N LEU A 87 -1.30 -11.75 -9.05
CA LEU A 87 -0.88 -10.52 -8.39
C LEU A 87 -1.75 -9.35 -8.85
N ASP A 88 -3.04 -9.45 -8.54
CA ASP A 88 -4.02 -8.43 -8.86
C ASP A 88 -4.25 -7.57 -7.64
N LEU A 89 -3.88 -6.30 -7.72
CA LEU A 89 -3.87 -5.41 -6.56
C LEU A 89 -5.01 -4.39 -6.59
N ARG A 90 -5.50 -4.06 -5.38
CA ARG A 90 -6.29 -2.86 -5.16
C ARG A 90 -5.42 -1.91 -4.35
N ILE A 91 -5.43 -0.64 -4.72
CA ILE A 91 -4.62 0.39 -4.06
C ILE A 91 -5.51 1.53 -3.62
N GLY A 92 -5.36 1.96 -2.37
CA GLY A 92 -6.06 3.12 -1.83
C GLY A 92 -5.08 4.18 -1.37
N ILE A 93 -5.36 5.45 -1.64
CA ILE A 93 -4.51 6.57 -1.28
C ILE A 93 -5.33 7.62 -0.53
N HIS A 94 -4.80 8.07 0.61
CA HIS A 94 -5.40 9.11 1.43
C HIS A 94 -4.32 10.02 1.97
N GLN A 95 -4.51 11.33 1.91
CA GLN A 95 -3.61 12.28 2.53
C GLN A 95 -4.07 12.56 3.95
N GLY A 96 -3.15 12.49 4.89
CA GLY A 96 -3.49 12.79 6.26
C GLY A 96 -2.29 12.75 7.17
N GLU A 97 -2.58 12.84 8.45
CA GLU A 97 -1.56 12.87 9.48
C GLU A 97 -1.22 11.45 9.94
N VAL A 98 0.07 11.16 9.98
CA VAL A 98 0.61 9.87 10.43
C VAL A 98 1.37 10.12 11.72
N VAL A 99 1.12 9.29 12.71
CA VAL A 99 1.84 9.34 13.98
C VAL A 99 2.79 8.16 14.05
N PHE A 100 4.08 8.47 14.11
CA PHE A 100 5.12 7.45 14.25
C PHE A 100 5.44 7.30 15.73
N GLN A 101 5.31 6.07 16.25
CA GLN A 101 5.66 5.72 17.63
C GLN A 101 6.68 4.59 17.57
N GLY A 102 7.97 4.96 17.69
CA GLY A 102 9.03 3.99 17.48
C GLY A 102 8.96 3.43 16.06
N SER A 103 8.77 2.12 15.95
CA SER A 103 8.65 1.44 14.63
C SER A 103 7.21 1.29 14.17
N ASP A 104 6.24 1.77 14.94
CA ASP A 104 4.83 1.63 14.58
C ASP A 104 4.25 2.92 14.00
N VAL A 105 3.15 2.77 13.28
CA VAL A 105 2.46 3.87 12.62
C VAL A 105 0.99 3.80 13.00
N VAL A 106 0.48 4.88 13.57
CA VAL A 106 -0.89 4.94 14.05
C VAL A 106 -1.55 6.27 13.67
N GLY A 107 -2.85 6.36 13.88
CA GLY A 107 -3.61 7.58 13.68
C GLY A 107 -4.90 7.36 12.93
N ASP A 108 -5.83 8.30 13.07
CA ASP A 108 -7.14 8.21 12.42
C ASP A 108 -7.04 8.20 10.91
N ASP A 109 -6.11 8.99 10.34
CA ASP A 109 -5.94 9.05 8.89
C ASP A 109 -5.36 7.75 8.32
N VAL A 110 -4.58 7.00 9.11
CA VAL A 110 -4.11 5.67 8.73
C VAL A 110 -5.30 4.73 8.62
N ASN A 111 -6.21 4.78 9.59
CA ASN A 111 -7.44 3.97 9.56
C ASN A 111 -8.35 4.35 8.38
N ILE A 112 -8.47 5.64 8.09
CA ILE A 112 -9.24 6.11 6.94
C ILE A 112 -8.64 5.56 5.65
N ALA A 113 -7.32 5.64 5.49
CA ALA A 113 -6.63 5.14 4.31
C ALA A 113 -6.91 3.64 4.10
N SER A 114 -6.93 2.85 5.18
CA SER A 114 -7.22 1.42 5.09
C SER A 114 -8.63 1.13 4.58
N ARG A 115 -9.57 2.07 4.78
CA ARG A 115 -10.95 1.95 4.33
C ARG A 115 -11.18 2.45 2.91
N ILE A 116 -10.24 3.21 2.37
CA ILE A 116 -10.30 3.69 0.97
C ILE A 116 -9.94 2.55 0.00
N GLU A 117 -8.95 1.75 0.35
CA GLU A 117 -8.42 0.69 -0.52
C GLU A 117 -9.50 -0.29 -1.01
N PRO A 118 -10.43 -0.79 -0.16
CA PRO A 118 -11.44 -1.73 -0.63
C PRO A 118 -12.40 -1.19 -1.69
N PHE A 119 -12.47 0.13 -1.85
CA PHE A 119 -13.31 0.74 -2.89
C PHE A 119 -12.64 0.76 -4.25
N ALA A 120 -11.36 0.42 -4.35
CA ALA A 120 -10.67 0.34 -5.63
C ALA A 120 -11.16 -0.88 -6.41
N ALA A 121 -11.26 -0.71 -7.73
CA ALA A 121 -11.47 -1.85 -8.61
C ALA A 121 -10.20 -2.70 -8.64
N THR A 122 -10.32 -3.98 -8.97
CA THR A 122 -9.16 -4.85 -9.19
C THR A 122 -8.27 -4.23 -10.26
N GLY A 123 -7.00 -4.07 -9.97
CA GLY A 123 -6.06 -3.39 -10.86
C GLY A 123 -6.19 -1.88 -10.86
N GLY A 124 -7.01 -1.32 -9.96
CA GLY A 124 -7.30 0.11 -9.91
C GLY A 124 -6.76 0.81 -8.67
N ILE A 125 -7.07 2.10 -8.58
CA ILE A 125 -6.61 2.98 -7.50
C ILE A 125 -7.81 3.80 -7.05
N ALA A 126 -8.11 3.74 -5.74
CA ALA A 126 -9.12 4.60 -5.12
C ALA A 126 -8.40 5.74 -4.39
N ILE A 127 -8.86 6.96 -4.60
CA ILE A 127 -8.21 8.16 -4.06
C ILE A 127 -9.24 8.92 -3.25
N SER A 128 -8.86 9.34 -2.03
CA SER A 128 -9.74 10.18 -1.21
C SER A 128 -9.79 11.60 -1.78
N GLY A 129 -10.82 12.37 -1.38
CA GLY A 129 -10.99 13.74 -1.84
C GLY A 129 -9.80 14.66 -1.55
N ARG A 130 -9.09 14.41 -0.45
CA ARG A 130 -7.91 15.21 -0.09
C ARG A 130 -6.78 15.05 -1.10
N VAL A 131 -6.59 13.84 -1.63
CA VAL A 131 -5.54 13.58 -2.63
C VAL A 131 -5.89 14.24 -3.95
N ASN A 132 -7.18 14.24 -4.28
CA ASN A 132 -7.66 14.76 -5.55
C ASN A 132 -7.78 16.30 -5.57
N SER A 133 -7.74 16.91 -4.42
CA SER A 133 -7.78 18.37 -4.33
C SER A 133 -6.37 18.95 -4.25
#